data_eeabd9b6a19f1eac0b6b03cc00fd85a4
#
_entry.id   eeabd9b6a19f1eac0b6b03cc00fd85a4
#
_cell.length_a   1.000
_cell.length_b   1.000
_cell.length_c   1.000
_cell.angle_alpha   90.00
_cell.angle_beta   90.00
_cell.angle_gamma   90.00
#
_symmetry.space_group_name_H-M   'P 1'
#
loop_
_entity.id
_entity.type
_entity.pdbx_description
1 polymer ?
#
loop_
_entity_poly.entity_id
_entity_poly.type
_entity_poly.pdbx_seq_one_letter_code
_entity_poly.pdbx_strand_id
1 'polypeptide(L)'
;KKRGDAAVLEYTQRFDKTTASTLSELEISKQELDAALKALPADQRAALQVAADRVRVYHEKQLMSSWSYEEQDGTLLGQQVTSLDRVGLYVPGGKAAYPSSVLMNAIPAKVAGVKELIMVVPTPNGERNQLVLAAAAISGVDRVFCIGGAQAVGALAYGTQTVPQVDKVVGPGNAYVAAAKRRVFGVVGIDMVAGPSEILVICDGKTNPDWVAMDLFSQAEHDELAQAILLSPDANFLQSVQASIDKLLADMPRKDIIRTALTDRGALIQVRDLAEAAKICNYIAPEHLELSMDDPLAFSLSIKHAGAIFMGRNTCEALGDYCAGPNHVLPTSRTARFSSPLGVYDFQKRSSLIMVSEAGAQTLGKVAATLAYGEGLQAHARSAEFRLKPNK
;
A
#
# COMPACT_ATOMS: atom_id res chain seq x y z
N LYS A 1 -3.75 24.41 7.06
CA LYS A 1 -4.97 24.77 6.37
C LYS A 1 -5.11 26.28 6.14
N LYS A 2 -5.04 27.15 7.18
CA LYS A 2 -5.31 28.60 7.04
C LYS A 2 -4.27 29.35 6.20
N ARG A 3 -3.00 28.95 6.23
CA ARG A 3 -1.89 29.65 5.56
C ARG A 3 -1.51 29.08 4.18
N GLY A 4 -2.07 27.91 3.79
CA GLY A 4 -1.82 27.31 2.49
C GLY A 4 -0.34 27.13 2.16
N ASP A 5 0.07 27.58 0.97
CA ASP A 5 1.45 27.50 0.47
C ASP A 5 2.49 28.03 1.45
N ALA A 6 2.20 29.15 2.14
CA ALA A 6 3.15 29.75 3.07
C ALA A 6 3.53 28.83 4.23
N ALA A 7 2.56 28.03 4.72
CA ALA A 7 2.84 27.05 5.77
C ALA A 7 3.69 25.88 5.24
N VAL A 8 3.34 25.35 4.08
CA VAL A 8 4.08 24.23 3.47
C VAL A 8 5.51 24.64 3.17
N LEU A 9 5.71 25.82 2.59
CA LEU A 9 7.03 26.35 2.28
C LEU A 9 7.89 26.54 3.53
N GLU A 10 7.34 27.18 4.59
CA GLU A 10 8.06 27.40 5.87
C GLU A 10 8.55 26.07 6.47
N TYR A 11 7.69 25.05 6.53
CA TYR A 11 8.10 23.76 7.09
C TYR A 11 9.08 23.02 6.17
N THR A 12 8.95 23.13 4.86
CA THR A 12 9.89 22.52 3.90
C THR A 12 11.24 23.19 3.97
N GLN A 13 11.31 24.53 4.05
CA GLN A 13 12.56 25.25 4.29
C GLN A 13 13.23 24.82 5.60
N ARG A 14 12.43 24.65 6.66
CA ARG A 14 12.93 24.26 7.99
C ARG A 14 13.47 22.83 8.03
N PHE A 15 12.77 21.86 7.42
CA PHE A 15 13.10 20.44 7.56
C PHE A 15 13.94 19.90 6.41
N ASP A 16 13.66 20.32 5.18
CA ASP A 16 14.36 19.87 3.99
C ASP A 16 15.46 20.85 3.53
N LYS A 17 15.59 22.02 4.23
CA LYS A 17 16.61 23.04 3.96
C LYS A 17 16.59 23.54 2.52
N THR A 18 15.43 23.59 1.89
CA THR A 18 15.28 24.17 0.54
C THR A 18 15.48 25.69 0.56
N THR A 19 16.02 26.22 -0.53
CA THR A 19 16.18 27.66 -0.76
C THR A 19 15.04 28.27 -1.58
N ALA A 20 14.03 27.48 -1.95
CA ALA A 20 12.90 27.95 -2.73
C ALA A 20 12.17 29.10 -2.03
N SER A 21 11.77 30.09 -2.81
CA SER A 21 11.04 31.29 -2.35
C SER A 21 9.51 31.13 -2.47
N THR A 22 9.08 30.23 -3.34
CA THR A 22 7.67 29.91 -3.56
C THR A 22 7.46 28.39 -3.61
N LEU A 23 6.24 27.93 -3.33
CA LEU A 23 5.93 26.51 -3.39
C LEU A 23 5.93 25.99 -4.84
N SER A 24 5.63 26.82 -5.82
CA SER A 24 5.67 26.47 -7.24
C SER A 24 7.08 26.15 -7.75
N GLU A 25 8.13 26.71 -7.15
CA GLU A 25 9.53 26.36 -7.49
C GLU A 25 9.89 24.92 -7.07
N LEU A 26 9.10 24.32 -6.20
CA LEU A 26 9.26 22.94 -5.74
C LEU A 26 8.48 21.94 -6.60
N GLU A 27 7.74 22.39 -7.61
CA GLU A 27 7.11 21.52 -8.59
C GLU A 27 8.12 21.10 -9.67
N ILE A 28 8.18 19.80 -9.95
CA ILE A 28 9.02 19.24 -11.02
C ILE A 28 8.16 19.15 -12.28
N SER A 29 8.64 19.73 -13.35
CA SER A 29 7.95 19.72 -14.64
C SER A 29 7.94 18.33 -15.28
N LYS A 30 6.94 18.04 -16.11
CA LYS A 30 6.89 16.80 -16.89
C LYS A 30 8.12 16.63 -17.78
N GLN A 31 8.67 17.72 -18.30
CA GLN A 31 9.89 17.70 -19.11
C GLN A 31 11.11 17.21 -18.29
N GLU A 32 11.22 17.63 -17.01
CA GLU A 32 12.27 17.14 -16.12
C GLU A 32 12.10 15.64 -15.80
N LEU A 33 10.87 15.18 -15.59
CA LEU A 33 10.59 13.76 -15.39
C LEU A 33 11.00 12.92 -16.62
N ASP A 34 10.62 13.36 -17.81
CA ASP A 34 10.99 12.71 -19.07
C ASP A 34 12.50 12.73 -19.32
N ALA A 35 13.16 13.84 -18.95
CA ALA A 35 14.62 13.97 -19.05
C ALA A 35 15.32 13.00 -18.08
N ALA A 36 14.82 12.87 -16.84
CA ALA A 36 15.34 11.93 -15.86
C ALA A 36 15.27 10.47 -16.37
N LEU A 37 14.13 10.08 -16.95
CA LEU A 37 13.96 8.75 -17.53
C LEU A 37 14.93 8.49 -18.70
N LYS A 38 15.13 9.47 -19.56
CA LYS A 38 16.05 9.36 -20.71
C LYS A 38 17.51 9.32 -20.27
N ALA A 39 17.87 10.00 -19.19
CA ALA A 39 19.24 10.09 -18.67
C ALA A 39 19.68 8.84 -17.88
N LEU A 40 18.76 7.96 -17.49
CA LEU A 40 19.13 6.74 -16.78
C LEU A 40 20.06 5.86 -17.62
N PRO A 41 21.02 5.16 -17.00
CA PRO A 41 21.76 4.07 -17.62
C PRO A 41 20.79 3.05 -18.25
N ALA A 42 21.20 2.44 -19.38
CA ALA A 42 20.32 1.59 -20.17
C ALA A 42 19.82 0.36 -19.39
N ASP A 43 20.66 -0.22 -18.54
CA ASP A 43 20.36 -1.35 -17.67
C ASP A 43 19.33 -0.97 -16.59
N GLN A 44 19.52 0.17 -15.92
CA GLN A 44 18.57 0.66 -14.91
C GLN A 44 17.21 1.00 -15.54
N ARG A 45 17.21 1.64 -16.71
CA ARG A 45 15.98 1.94 -17.44
C ARG A 45 15.25 0.67 -17.87
N ALA A 46 15.97 -0.33 -18.35
CA ALA A 46 15.39 -1.63 -18.73
C ALA A 46 14.80 -2.35 -17.51
N ALA A 47 15.52 -2.39 -16.38
CA ALA A 47 15.04 -2.99 -15.14
C ALA A 47 13.76 -2.29 -14.62
N LEU A 48 13.75 -0.94 -14.63
CA LEU A 48 12.59 -0.15 -14.22
C LEU A 48 11.37 -0.41 -15.12
N GLN A 49 11.58 -0.56 -16.45
CA GLN A 49 10.51 -0.89 -17.39
C GLN A 49 9.93 -2.28 -17.11
N VAL A 50 10.78 -3.29 -16.93
CA VAL A 50 10.35 -4.65 -16.60
C VAL A 50 9.52 -4.67 -15.31
N ALA A 51 9.99 -3.98 -14.27
CA ALA A 51 9.26 -3.86 -13.01
C ALA A 51 7.88 -3.21 -13.21
N ALA A 52 7.84 -2.08 -13.92
CA ALA A 52 6.59 -1.35 -14.20
C ALA A 52 5.58 -2.21 -14.98
N ASP A 53 6.04 -2.94 -16.01
CA ASP A 53 5.17 -3.79 -16.83
C ASP A 53 4.61 -4.95 -16.01
N ARG A 54 5.42 -5.61 -15.19
CA ARG A 54 4.97 -6.70 -14.32
C ARG A 54 3.96 -6.24 -13.27
N VAL A 55 4.21 -5.09 -12.63
CA VAL A 55 3.28 -4.47 -11.69
C VAL A 55 1.95 -4.15 -12.40
N ARG A 56 1.99 -3.60 -13.61
CA ARG A 56 0.79 -3.32 -14.40
C ARG A 56 -0.02 -4.57 -14.70
N VAL A 57 0.61 -5.59 -15.27
CA VAL A 57 -0.05 -6.86 -15.64
C VAL A 57 -0.72 -7.52 -14.43
N TYR A 58 -0.06 -7.50 -13.27
CA TYR A 58 -0.65 -8.04 -12.05
C TYR A 58 -1.89 -7.24 -11.61
N HIS A 59 -1.78 -5.92 -11.58
CA HIS A 59 -2.87 -5.05 -11.11
C HIS A 59 -4.06 -4.98 -12.09
N GLU A 60 -3.84 -5.18 -13.38
CA GLU A 60 -4.95 -5.31 -14.34
C GLU A 60 -5.90 -6.47 -14.02
N LYS A 61 -5.42 -7.53 -13.35
CA LYS A 61 -6.25 -8.65 -12.88
C LYS A 61 -7.17 -8.28 -11.70
N GLN A 62 -6.92 -7.15 -11.05
CA GLN A 62 -7.69 -6.70 -9.88
C GLN A 62 -8.83 -5.75 -10.25
N LEU A 63 -8.96 -5.36 -11.52
CA LEU A 63 -10.03 -4.45 -11.96
C LEU A 63 -11.40 -5.05 -11.68
N MET A 64 -12.24 -4.27 -11.00
CA MET A 64 -13.64 -4.59 -10.79
C MET A 64 -14.49 -3.95 -11.88
N SER A 65 -15.52 -4.70 -12.33
CA SER A 65 -16.50 -4.21 -13.29
C SER A 65 -17.81 -3.83 -12.60
N SER A 66 -18.53 -2.85 -13.16
CA SER A 66 -19.92 -2.60 -12.82
C SER A 66 -20.78 -3.78 -13.26
N TRP A 67 -21.85 -4.04 -12.50
CA TRP A 67 -22.81 -5.09 -12.82
C TRP A 67 -24.22 -4.70 -12.41
N SER A 68 -25.20 -5.30 -13.06
CA SER A 68 -26.62 -5.19 -12.70
C SER A 68 -27.35 -6.46 -13.07
N TYR A 69 -28.48 -6.68 -12.40
CA TYR A 69 -29.45 -7.73 -12.74
C TYR A 69 -30.86 -7.16 -12.59
N GLU A 70 -31.80 -7.80 -13.26
CA GLU A 70 -33.23 -7.45 -13.22
C GLU A 70 -34.01 -8.57 -12.52
N GLU A 71 -34.88 -8.21 -11.62
CA GLU A 71 -35.79 -9.13 -10.93
C GLU A 71 -37.03 -9.40 -11.80
N GLN A 72 -37.84 -10.41 -11.43
CA GLN A 72 -39.01 -10.80 -12.22
C GLN A 72 -40.06 -9.69 -12.40
N ASP A 73 -40.09 -8.73 -11.48
CA ASP A 73 -41.01 -7.60 -11.53
C ASP A 73 -40.45 -6.40 -12.32
N GLY A 74 -39.25 -6.54 -12.93
CA GLY A 74 -38.57 -5.49 -13.67
C GLY A 74 -37.77 -4.52 -12.78
N THR A 75 -37.61 -4.81 -11.50
CA THR A 75 -36.72 -4.05 -10.61
C THR A 75 -35.27 -4.33 -10.98
N LEU A 76 -34.48 -3.27 -11.29
CA LEU A 76 -33.06 -3.38 -11.58
C LEU A 76 -32.24 -3.04 -10.34
N LEU A 77 -31.36 -3.96 -9.96
CA LEU A 77 -30.37 -3.77 -8.90
C LEU A 77 -28.96 -3.92 -9.47
N GLY A 78 -28.01 -3.16 -8.95
CA GLY A 78 -26.64 -3.24 -9.46
C GLY A 78 -25.62 -2.50 -8.62
N GLN A 79 -24.41 -2.50 -9.14
CA GLN A 79 -23.28 -1.78 -8.57
C GLN A 79 -22.50 -1.07 -9.66
N GLN A 80 -22.34 0.23 -9.51
CA GLN A 80 -21.47 1.03 -10.36
C GLN A 80 -20.10 1.14 -9.74
N VAL A 81 -19.05 0.78 -10.48
CA VAL A 81 -17.66 0.95 -10.10
C VAL A 81 -17.10 2.17 -10.81
N THR A 82 -16.50 3.09 -10.06
CA THR A 82 -15.85 4.30 -10.58
C THR A 82 -14.50 4.51 -9.91
N SER A 83 -13.52 5.05 -10.64
CA SER A 83 -12.26 5.47 -10.07
C SER A 83 -12.41 6.69 -9.15
N LEU A 84 -11.44 6.93 -8.30
CA LEU A 84 -11.19 8.22 -7.67
C LEU A 84 -10.76 9.23 -8.75
N ASP A 85 -11.02 10.51 -8.52
CA ASP A 85 -10.65 11.56 -9.48
C ASP A 85 -9.18 11.95 -9.35
N ARG A 86 -8.70 12.13 -8.11
CA ARG A 86 -7.33 12.57 -7.82
C ARG A 86 -6.76 11.86 -6.61
N VAL A 87 -5.51 11.39 -6.71
CA VAL A 87 -4.81 10.66 -5.63
C VAL A 87 -3.45 11.29 -5.36
N GLY A 88 -3.13 11.45 -4.08
CA GLY A 88 -1.84 11.89 -3.60
C GLY A 88 -0.94 10.69 -3.25
N LEU A 89 0.26 10.67 -3.81
CA LEU A 89 1.27 9.65 -3.56
C LEU A 89 2.35 10.24 -2.65
N TYR A 90 2.52 9.70 -1.46
CA TYR A 90 3.67 10.03 -0.61
C TYR A 90 4.79 9.04 -0.88
N VAL A 91 5.91 9.53 -1.38
CA VAL A 91 7.11 8.72 -1.62
C VAL A 91 8.15 9.11 -0.57
N PRO A 92 8.66 8.15 0.22
CA PRO A 92 9.70 8.45 1.19
C PRO A 92 10.99 8.94 0.51
N GLY A 93 11.77 9.72 1.23
CA GLY A 93 13.09 10.20 0.80
C GLY A 93 13.98 10.44 2.02
N GLY A 94 15.28 10.63 1.78
CA GLY A 94 16.26 10.94 2.82
C GLY A 94 17.24 9.81 3.10
N LYS A 95 16.87 8.73 3.79
CA LYS A 95 17.77 7.61 4.09
C LYS A 95 18.06 6.70 2.88
N ALA A 96 17.08 6.55 1.99
CA ALA A 96 17.18 5.79 0.73
C ALA A 96 16.23 6.38 -0.32
N ALA A 97 16.45 6.02 -1.57
CA ALA A 97 15.54 6.30 -2.68
C ALA A 97 14.60 5.09 -2.86
N TYR A 98 13.31 5.37 -3.12
CA TYR A 98 12.29 4.33 -3.25
C TYR A 98 11.55 4.43 -4.60
N PRO A 99 12.22 4.16 -5.73
CA PRO A 99 11.57 4.14 -7.03
C PRO A 99 10.47 3.06 -7.12
N SER A 100 10.66 1.93 -6.42
CA SER A 100 9.63 0.88 -6.30
C SER A 100 8.35 1.40 -5.67
N SER A 101 8.43 2.22 -4.61
CA SER A 101 7.25 2.84 -4.00
C SER A 101 6.49 3.74 -4.96
N VAL A 102 7.18 4.38 -5.92
CA VAL A 102 6.49 5.15 -6.97
C VAL A 102 5.67 4.21 -7.85
N LEU A 103 6.29 3.14 -8.37
CA LEU A 103 5.60 2.17 -9.23
C LEU A 103 4.40 1.53 -8.52
N MET A 104 4.62 1.08 -7.27
CA MET A 104 3.62 0.35 -6.46
C MET A 104 2.42 1.22 -6.05
N ASN A 105 2.56 2.53 -5.97
CA ASN A 105 1.45 3.44 -5.69
C ASN A 105 0.81 3.98 -6.98
N ALA A 106 1.61 4.37 -7.97
CA ALA A 106 1.11 5.05 -9.17
C ALA A 106 0.44 4.09 -10.17
N ILE A 107 1.05 2.92 -10.42
CA ILE A 107 0.55 2.00 -11.46
C ILE A 107 -0.84 1.46 -11.12
N PRO A 108 -1.13 0.93 -9.91
CA PRO A 108 -2.49 0.48 -9.60
C PRO A 108 -3.52 1.61 -9.64
N ALA A 109 -3.13 2.84 -9.27
CA ALA A 109 -4.02 3.99 -9.39
C ALA A 109 -4.34 4.33 -10.87
N LYS A 110 -3.34 4.28 -11.77
CA LYS A 110 -3.56 4.46 -13.21
C LYS A 110 -4.38 3.32 -13.82
N VAL A 111 -4.12 2.07 -13.42
CA VAL A 111 -4.93 0.91 -13.83
C VAL A 111 -6.38 1.07 -13.40
N ALA A 112 -6.63 1.58 -12.19
CA ALA A 112 -7.98 1.89 -11.70
C ALA A 112 -8.69 2.99 -12.50
N GLY A 113 -7.96 3.79 -13.30
CA GLY A 113 -8.51 4.88 -14.08
C GLY A 113 -8.45 6.24 -13.38
N VAL A 114 -7.61 6.42 -12.34
CA VAL A 114 -7.41 7.72 -11.69
C VAL A 114 -6.84 8.72 -12.68
N LYS A 115 -7.53 9.86 -12.82
CA LYS A 115 -7.19 10.86 -13.84
C LYS A 115 -5.93 11.65 -13.49
N GLU A 116 -5.75 12.02 -12.23
CA GLU A 116 -4.66 12.87 -11.80
C GLU A 116 -3.94 12.27 -10.58
N LEU A 117 -2.63 12.01 -10.72
CA LEU A 117 -1.74 11.56 -9.65
C LEU A 117 -0.79 12.67 -9.26
N ILE A 118 -0.83 13.04 -7.98
CA ILE A 118 0.04 14.06 -7.39
C ILE A 118 1.02 13.39 -6.46
N MET A 119 2.29 13.37 -6.82
CA MET A 119 3.35 12.81 -5.99
C MET A 119 4.00 13.91 -5.14
N VAL A 120 4.24 13.60 -3.87
CA VAL A 120 5.08 14.40 -2.98
C VAL A 120 6.27 13.56 -2.54
N VAL A 121 7.46 14.13 -2.59
CA VAL A 121 8.72 13.47 -2.21
C VAL A 121 9.64 14.48 -1.54
N PRO A 122 10.14 14.23 -0.31
CA PRO A 122 11.12 15.12 0.31
C PRO A 122 12.44 15.09 -0.46
N THR A 123 13.03 16.25 -0.63
CA THR A 123 14.33 16.45 -1.29
C THR A 123 15.27 17.25 -0.38
N PRO A 124 15.79 16.62 0.70
CA PRO A 124 16.70 17.31 1.62
C PRO A 124 17.86 17.95 0.89
N ASN A 125 18.19 19.21 1.23
CA ASN A 125 19.22 20.03 0.57
C ASN A 125 19.01 20.21 -0.95
N GLY A 126 17.80 19.98 -1.48
CA GLY A 126 17.48 20.07 -2.91
C GLY A 126 17.93 18.86 -3.74
N GLU A 127 18.39 17.79 -3.12
CA GLU A 127 18.84 16.57 -3.82
C GLU A 127 17.66 15.81 -4.43
N ARG A 128 17.65 15.68 -5.77
CA ARG A 128 16.63 14.99 -6.54
C ARG A 128 17.16 13.64 -7.03
N ASN A 129 16.58 12.57 -6.58
CA ASN A 129 16.98 11.23 -7.04
C ASN A 129 16.43 10.94 -8.44
N GLN A 130 17.33 10.74 -9.41
CA GLN A 130 16.98 10.56 -10.81
C GLN A 130 16.15 9.29 -11.06
N LEU A 131 16.39 8.20 -10.31
CA LEU A 131 15.64 6.95 -10.46
C LEU A 131 14.20 7.10 -9.96
N VAL A 132 13.96 7.89 -8.90
CA VAL A 132 12.61 8.23 -8.40
C VAL A 132 11.85 9.06 -9.42
N LEU A 133 12.50 10.07 -10.03
CA LEU A 133 11.87 10.90 -11.08
C LEU A 133 11.55 10.07 -12.33
N ALA A 134 12.45 9.19 -12.74
CA ALA A 134 12.23 8.27 -13.85
C ALA A 134 11.07 7.29 -13.57
N ALA A 135 10.96 6.80 -12.33
CA ALA A 135 9.84 5.97 -11.91
C ALA A 135 8.50 6.75 -11.97
N ALA A 136 8.50 8.04 -11.60
CA ALA A 136 7.33 8.89 -11.74
C ALA A 136 6.93 9.08 -13.21
N ALA A 137 7.91 9.29 -14.11
CA ALA A 137 7.66 9.39 -15.55
C ALA A 137 7.04 8.11 -16.11
N ILE A 138 7.67 6.95 -15.85
CA ILE A 138 7.25 5.66 -16.45
C ILE A 138 5.89 5.17 -15.92
N SER A 139 5.55 5.52 -14.67
CA SER A 139 4.28 5.17 -14.04
C SER A 139 3.14 6.15 -14.35
N GLY A 140 3.43 7.26 -15.04
CA GLY A 140 2.44 8.23 -15.48
C GLY A 140 1.95 9.16 -14.37
N VAL A 141 2.82 9.55 -13.44
CA VAL A 141 2.52 10.59 -12.45
C VAL A 141 2.34 11.93 -13.16
N ASP A 142 1.30 12.67 -12.80
CA ASP A 142 0.93 13.90 -13.51
C ASP A 142 1.67 15.13 -12.96
N ARG A 143 1.81 15.22 -11.62
CA ARG A 143 2.50 16.33 -10.95
C ARG A 143 3.38 15.81 -9.81
N VAL A 144 4.54 16.40 -9.64
CA VAL A 144 5.50 16.04 -8.57
C VAL A 144 5.92 17.28 -7.83
N PHE A 145 5.85 17.24 -6.49
CA PHE A 145 6.30 18.31 -5.61
C PHE A 145 7.42 17.83 -4.68
N CYS A 146 8.51 18.59 -4.61
CA CYS A 146 9.63 18.39 -3.71
C CYS A 146 9.30 18.84 -2.27
N ILE A 147 8.32 18.20 -1.65
CA ILE A 147 7.89 18.45 -0.28
C ILE A 147 7.69 17.13 0.46
N GLY A 148 7.95 17.12 1.77
CA GLY A 148 7.83 15.90 2.58
C GLY A 148 7.16 16.14 3.92
N GLY A 149 7.17 15.13 4.80
CA GLY A 149 6.67 15.21 6.15
C GLY A 149 5.17 15.44 6.30
N ALA A 150 4.75 15.83 7.50
CA ALA A 150 3.35 16.06 7.82
C ALA A 150 2.72 17.21 7.02
N GLN A 151 3.51 18.23 6.64
CA GLN A 151 3.05 19.37 5.85
C GLN A 151 2.66 18.95 4.43
N ALA A 152 3.38 18.00 3.81
CA ALA A 152 3.03 17.46 2.49
C ALA A 152 1.70 16.69 2.53
N VAL A 153 1.50 15.85 3.56
CA VAL A 153 0.21 15.16 3.79
C VAL A 153 -0.91 16.18 4.00
N GLY A 154 -0.66 17.24 4.77
CA GLY A 154 -1.62 18.32 4.99
C GLY A 154 -1.94 19.09 3.69
N ALA A 155 -0.94 19.34 2.83
CA ALA A 155 -1.12 19.97 1.53
C ALA A 155 -2.03 19.13 0.62
N LEU A 156 -1.75 17.83 0.50
CA LEU A 156 -2.58 16.90 -0.28
C LEU A 156 -4.02 16.81 0.27
N ALA A 157 -4.19 16.76 1.60
CA ALA A 157 -5.49 16.57 2.23
C ALA A 157 -6.40 17.80 2.16
N TYR A 158 -5.86 18.99 2.27
CA TYR A 158 -6.66 20.23 2.36
C TYR A 158 -6.58 21.09 1.10
N GLY A 159 -5.63 20.80 0.21
CA GLY A 159 -5.26 21.69 -0.88
C GLY A 159 -4.55 22.95 -0.39
N THR A 160 -3.81 23.56 -1.30
CA THR A 160 -3.20 24.88 -1.14
C THR A 160 -3.44 25.68 -2.42
N GLN A 161 -2.81 26.83 -2.56
CA GLN A 161 -2.86 27.60 -3.81
C GLN A 161 -2.16 26.87 -4.96
N THR A 162 -1.10 26.09 -4.65
CA THR A 162 -0.27 25.39 -5.64
C THR A 162 -0.56 23.88 -5.68
N VAL A 163 -0.73 23.22 -4.53
CA VAL A 163 -1.00 21.78 -4.44
C VAL A 163 -2.50 21.52 -4.40
N PRO A 164 -3.07 20.83 -5.41
CA PRO A 164 -4.49 20.50 -5.41
C PRO A 164 -4.86 19.52 -4.28
N GLN A 165 -6.08 19.67 -3.76
CA GLN A 165 -6.65 18.69 -2.83
C GLN A 165 -6.88 17.35 -3.55
N VAL A 166 -6.62 16.23 -2.86
CA VAL A 166 -6.82 14.88 -3.37
C VAL A 166 -7.96 14.14 -2.64
N ASP A 167 -8.44 13.05 -3.23
CA ASP A 167 -9.48 12.20 -2.62
C ASP A 167 -8.89 11.18 -1.65
N LYS A 168 -7.67 10.69 -1.93
CA LYS A 168 -6.95 9.72 -1.10
C LYS A 168 -5.46 10.02 -1.10
N VAL A 169 -4.82 9.81 0.06
CA VAL A 169 -3.35 9.85 0.23
C VAL A 169 -2.85 8.44 0.48
N VAL A 170 -1.95 7.96 -0.37
CA VAL A 170 -1.34 6.62 -0.29
C VAL A 170 0.18 6.72 -0.20
N GLY A 171 0.81 5.65 0.22
CA GLY A 171 2.25 5.52 0.33
C GLY A 171 2.77 5.52 1.77
N PRO A 172 3.88 4.82 2.02
CA PRO A 172 4.52 4.72 3.32
C PRO A 172 5.26 6.02 3.69
N GLY A 173 5.52 6.20 4.97
CA GLY A 173 6.31 7.32 5.46
C GLY A 173 6.71 7.13 6.92
N ASN A 174 7.52 8.04 7.44
CA ASN A 174 7.95 7.99 8.83
C ASN A 174 6.80 8.25 9.83
N ALA A 175 7.07 8.19 11.14
CA ALA A 175 6.09 8.39 12.20
C ALA A 175 5.30 9.70 12.08
N TYR A 176 5.90 10.78 11.58
CA TYR A 176 5.21 12.07 11.38
C TYR A 176 4.21 11.99 10.22
N VAL A 177 4.55 11.29 9.15
CA VAL A 177 3.66 11.03 8.01
C VAL A 177 2.51 10.13 8.45
N ALA A 178 2.80 9.05 9.18
CA ALA A 178 1.79 8.16 9.74
C ALA A 178 0.80 8.91 10.65
N ALA A 179 1.30 9.77 11.56
CA ALA A 179 0.47 10.60 12.42
C ALA A 179 -0.37 11.60 11.61
N ALA A 180 0.20 12.20 10.56
CA ALA A 180 -0.52 13.12 9.69
C ALA A 180 -1.63 12.40 8.92
N LYS A 181 -1.38 11.21 8.35
CA LYS A 181 -2.38 10.39 7.66
C LYS A 181 -3.55 10.05 8.60
N ARG A 182 -3.29 9.62 9.83
CA ARG A 182 -4.35 9.41 10.84
C ARG A 182 -5.18 10.67 11.08
N ARG A 183 -4.53 11.84 11.13
CA ARG A 183 -5.18 13.12 11.44
C ARG A 183 -6.08 13.62 10.31
N VAL A 184 -5.75 13.32 9.06
CA VAL A 184 -6.52 13.77 7.89
C VAL A 184 -7.56 12.75 7.43
N PHE A 185 -7.55 11.53 7.99
CA PHE A 185 -8.57 10.53 7.68
C PHE A 185 -9.97 11.05 8.00
N GLY A 186 -10.88 10.89 7.04
CA GLY A 186 -12.22 11.46 7.08
C GLY A 186 -12.34 12.79 6.34
N VAL A 187 -11.23 13.55 6.17
CA VAL A 187 -11.15 14.65 5.19
C VAL A 187 -10.79 14.12 3.82
N VAL A 188 -9.85 13.19 3.79
CA VAL A 188 -9.44 12.38 2.63
C VAL A 188 -9.38 10.91 3.02
N GLY A 189 -9.45 10.01 2.04
CA GLY A 189 -9.12 8.61 2.27
C GLY A 189 -7.62 8.43 2.49
N ILE A 190 -7.25 7.34 3.15
CA ILE A 190 -5.86 6.87 3.23
C ILE A 190 -5.81 5.39 2.86
N ASP A 191 -4.63 4.89 2.47
CA ASP A 191 -4.38 3.45 2.31
C ASP A 191 -4.37 2.74 3.67
N MET A 192 -3.28 2.97 4.41
CA MET A 192 -3.07 2.39 5.73
C MET A 192 -2.17 3.30 6.58
N VAL A 193 -2.01 2.92 7.84
CA VAL A 193 -1.00 3.52 8.72
C VAL A 193 0.11 2.49 8.89
N ALA A 194 1.20 2.66 8.17
CA ALA A 194 2.34 1.76 8.23
C ALA A 194 3.08 1.87 9.57
N GLY A 195 3.45 0.72 10.13
CA GLY A 195 4.45 0.57 11.18
C GLY A 195 5.84 0.27 10.60
N PRO A 196 6.80 -0.11 11.45
CA PRO A 196 8.08 -0.67 11.00
C PRO A 196 7.87 -1.92 10.16
N SER A 197 8.78 -2.17 9.21
CA SER A 197 8.70 -3.32 8.32
C SER A 197 8.93 -4.64 9.06
N GLU A 198 8.32 -5.73 8.57
CA GLU A 198 8.29 -7.03 9.24
C GLU A 198 8.48 -8.17 8.24
N ILE A 199 9.39 -9.11 8.55
CA ILE A 199 9.48 -10.39 7.85
C ILE A 199 9.32 -11.56 8.83
N LEU A 200 8.58 -12.56 8.42
CA LEU A 200 8.53 -13.87 9.05
C LEU A 200 8.92 -14.93 8.03
N VAL A 201 9.99 -15.63 8.27
CA VAL A 201 10.41 -16.79 7.46
C VAL A 201 9.97 -18.07 8.17
N ILE A 202 9.28 -18.97 7.48
CA ILE A 202 9.01 -20.34 7.93
C ILE A 202 9.83 -21.28 7.05
N CYS A 203 10.77 -22.00 7.64
CA CYS A 203 11.67 -22.89 6.93
C CYS A 203 11.60 -24.32 7.48
N ASP A 204 11.55 -25.32 6.59
CA ASP A 204 11.58 -26.74 6.93
C ASP A 204 12.99 -27.28 7.26
N GLY A 205 14.01 -26.41 7.30
CA GLY A 205 15.40 -26.77 7.63
C GLY A 205 16.26 -27.19 6.42
N LYS A 206 15.75 -27.15 5.18
CA LYS A 206 16.47 -27.65 4.00
C LYS A 206 17.01 -26.57 3.09
N THR A 207 16.74 -25.30 3.37
CA THR A 207 17.24 -24.15 2.60
C THR A 207 18.68 -23.84 3.00
N ASN A 208 19.44 -23.23 2.08
CA ASN A 208 20.77 -22.75 2.41
C ASN A 208 20.68 -21.68 3.53
N PRO A 209 21.37 -21.87 4.68
CA PRO A 209 21.31 -20.94 5.80
C PRO A 209 21.76 -19.51 5.44
N ASP A 210 22.72 -19.35 4.50
CA ASP A 210 23.18 -18.04 4.04
C ASP A 210 22.06 -17.27 3.32
N TRP A 211 21.18 -17.97 2.58
CA TRP A 211 20.04 -17.33 1.92
C TRP A 211 19.05 -16.79 2.95
N VAL A 212 18.66 -17.62 3.92
CA VAL A 212 17.73 -17.21 4.98
C VAL A 212 18.30 -16.07 5.84
N ALA A 213 19.60 -16.12 6.16
CA ALA A 213 20.25 -15.00 6.85
C ALA A 213 20.18 -13.70 6.02
N MET A 214 20.36 -13.78 4.71
CA MET A 214 20.27 -12.61 3.82
C MET A 214 18.84 -12.12 3.69
N ASP A 215 17.83 -13.00 3.67
CA ASP A 215 16.40 -12.61 3.66
C ASP A 215 16.02 -11.89 4.97
N LEU A 216 16.53 -12.31 6.12
CA LEU A 216 16.38 -11.57 7.38
C LEU A 216 17.07 -10.20 7.34
N PHE A 217 18.24 -10.10 6.67
CA PHE A 217 18.97 -8.83 6.53
C PHE A 217 18.25 -7.87 5.61
N SER A 218 17.62 -8.34 4.50
CA SER A 218 16.90 -7.49 3.57
C SER A 218 15.80 -6.69 4.25
N GLN A 219 15.16 -7.27 5.27
CA GLN A 219 14.19 -6.56 6.09
C GLN A 219 14.85 -5.72 7.18
N ALA A 220 15.83 -6.27 7.89
CA ALA A 220 16.47 -5.61 9.02
C ALA A 220 17.24 -4.34 8.62
N GLU A 221 17.69 -4.23 7.36
CA GLU A 221 18.42 -3.06 6.89
C GLU A 221 17.52 -1.81 6.67
N HIS A 222 16.20 -1.96 6.67
CA HIS A 222 15.29 -0.85 6.44
C HIS A 222 15.31 0.17 7.57
N ASP A 223 15.22 -0.29 8.82
CA ASP A 223 15.20 0.58 10.02
C ASP A 223 15.57 -0.23 11.26
N GLU A 224 16.06 0.43 12.30
CA GLU A 224 16.40 -0.18 13.59
C GLU A 224 15.19 -0.82 14.30
N LEU A 225 13.98 -0.41 13.93
CA LEU A 225 12.72 -0.96 14.45
C LEU A 225 12.14 -2.09 13.59
N ALA A 226 12.78 -2.46 12.48
CA ALA A 226 12.34 -3.58 11.65
C ALA A 226 12.33 -4.89 12.44
N GLN A 227 11.38 -5.78 12.13
CA GLN A 227 11.26 -7.09 12.78
C GLN A 227 11.60 -8.21 11.81
N ALA A 228 12.51 -9.10 12.18
CA ALA A 228 12.93 -10.25 11.37
C ALA A 228 12.88 -11.54 12.21
N ILE A 229 11.96 -12.44 11.88
CA ILE A 229 11.70 -13.67 12.64
C ILE A 229 11.85 -14.88 11.73
N LEU A 230 12.55 -15.92 12.23
CA LEU A 230 12.64 -17.23 11.61
C LEU A 230 11.99 -18.30 12.50
N LEU A 231 11.09 -19.09 11.92
CA LEU A 231 10.52 -20.28 12.55
C LEU A 231 11.02 -21.52 11.81
N SER A 232 11.56 -22.49 12.55
CA SER A 232 11.92 -23.80 11.99
C SER A 232 11.73 -24.92 13.04
N PRO A 233 11.31 -26.12 12.65
CA PRO A 233 11.33 -27.27 13.54
C PRO A 233 12.75 -27.84 13.75
N ASP A 234 13.73 -27.48 12.92
CA ASP A 234 15.11 -28.00 12.97
C ASP A 234 16.02 -27.05 13.76
N ALA A 235 16.39 -27.46 14.98
CA ALA A 235 17.31 -26.72 15.85
C ALA A 235 18.71 -26.55 15.24
N ASN A 236 19.22 -27.55 14.50
CA ASN A 236 20.55 -27.49 13.90
C ASN A 236 20.54 -26.46 12.75
N PHE A 237 19.43 -26.39 12.01
CA PHE A 237 19.25 -25.37 10.97
C PHE A 237 19.25 -23.95 11.57
N LEU A 238 18.55 -23.74 12.67
CA LEU A 238 18.56 -22.43 13.37
C LEU A 238 19.96 -22.01 13.80
N GLN A 239 20.77 -22.96 14.33
CA GLN A 239 22.16 -22.69 14.66
C GLN A 239 23.01 -22.37 13.43
N SER A 240 22.76 -23.04 12.30
CA SER A 240 23.44 -22.77 11.04
C SER A 240 23.09 -21.36 10.49
N VAL A 241 21.83 -20.94 10.62
CA VAL A 241 21.41 -19.57 10.26
C VAL A 241 22.06 -18.54 11.17
N GLN A 242 22.15 -18.79 12.49
CA GLN A 242 22.87 -17.91 13.40
C GLN A 242 24.34 -17.75 13.00
N ALA A 243 25.02 -18.85 12.67
CA ALA A 243 26.40 -18.80 12.20
C ALA A 243 26.54 -18.04 10.86
N SER A 244 25.56 -18.15 9.98
CA SER A 244 25.49 -17.38 8.73
C SER A 244 25.30 -15.88 9.00
N ILE A 245 24.43 -15.52 9.95
CA ILE A 245 24.24 -14.12 10.39
C ILE A 245 25.58 -13.56 10.89
N ASP A 246 26.26 -14.24 11.78
CA ASP A 246 27.53 -13.78 12.36
C ASP A 246 28.61 -13.61 11.27
N LYS A 247 28.65 -14.54 10.30
CA LYS A 247 29.57 -14.51 9.16
C LYS A 247 29.30 -13.35 8.20
N LEU A 248 28.05 -13.16 7.78
CA LEU A 248 27.69 -12.27 6.70
C LEU A 248 27.53 -10.81 7.13
N LEU A 249 27.17 -10.57 8.39
CA LEU A 249 26.89 -9.23 8.92
C LEU A 249 28.09 -8.27 8.79
N ALA A 250 29.31 -8.80 8.90
CA ALA A 250 30.52 -7.98 8.85
C ALA A 250 30.69 -7.22 7.53
N ASP A 251 30.25 -7.81 6.43
CA ASP A 251 30.41 -7.29 5.07
C ASP A 251 29.23 -6.38 4.63
N MET A 252 28.19 -6.25 5.46
CA MET A 252 27.02 -5.46 5.10
C MET A 252 27.27 -3.96 5.27
N PRO A 253 26.98 -3.12 4.27
CA PRO A 253 27.15 -1.66 4.37
C PRO A 253 26.32 -1.03 5.49
N ARG A 254 25.12 -1.57 5.76
CA ARG A 254 24.20 -1.09 6.82
C ARG A 254 24.22 -1.97 8.09
N LYS A 255 25.33 -2.62 8.35
CA LYS A 255 25.50 -3.60 9.45
C LYS A 255 25.08 -3.12 10.83
N ASP A 256 25.21 -1.84 11.13
CA ASP A 256 24.83 -1.33 12.46
C ASP A 256 23.31 -1.25 12.62
N ILE A 257 22.59 -0.87 11.57
CA ILE A 257 21.12 -0.90 11.53
C ILE A 257 20.63 -2.35 11.62
N ILE A 258 21.18 -3.25 10.78
CA ILE A 258 20.83 -4.67 10.76
C ILE A 258 21.07 -5.29 12.15
N ARG A 259 22.23 -5.02 12.76
CA ARG A 259 22.57 -5.55 14.09
C ARG A 259 21.56 -5.09 15.14
N THR A 260 21.22 -3.80 15.16
CA THR A 260 20.25 -3.24 16.10
C THR A 260 18.88 -3.90 15.91
N ALA A 261 18.39 -3.96 14.69
CA ALA A 261 17.10 -4.57 14.36
C ALA A 261 17.03 -6.05 14.78
N LEU A 262 18.08 -6.84 14.44
CA LEU A 262 18.13 -8.27 14.80
C LEU A 262 18.29 -8.48 16.29
N THR A 263 19.05 -7.63 16.99
CA THR A 263 19.28 -7.78 18.45
C THR A 263 18.01 -7.44 19.23
N ASP A 264 17.33 -6.37 18.86
CA ASP A 264 16.22 -5.84 19.66
C ASP A 264 14.88 -6.45 19.24
N ARG A 265 14.73 -6.87 17.98
CA ARG A 265 13.46 -7.29 17.38
C ARG A 265 13.54 -8.54 16.50
N GLY A 266 14.72 -9.14 16.35
CA GLY A 266 14.91 -10.42 15.67
C GLY A 266 14.63 -11.61 16.58
N ALA A 267 14.27 -12.75 15.97
CA ALA A 267 14.14 -14.01 16.71
C ALA A 267 14.33 -15.23 15.81
N LEU A 268 15.12 -16.19 16.28
CA LEU A 268 15.22 -17.53 15.69
C LEU A 268 14.50 -18.50 16.65
N ILE A 269 13.35 -19.01 16.24
CA ILE A 269 12.44 -19.74 17.12
C ILE A 269 12.31 -21.18 16.65
N GLN A 270 12.66 -22.14 17.52
CA GLN A 270 12.37 -23.55 17.30
C GLN A 270 10.88 -23.80 17.58
N VAL A 271 10.19 -24.38 16.63
CA VAL A 271 8.82 -24.87 16.75
C VAL A 271 8.79 -26.38 16.77
N ARG A 272 7.72 -26.99 17.27
CA ARG A 272 7.57 -28.44 17.28
C ARG A 272 7.41 -29.03 15.88
N ASP A 273 6.65 -28.33 15.05
CA ASP A 273 6.28 -28.73 13.69
C ASP A 273 5.79 -27.53 12.88
N LEU A 274 5.57 -27.73 11.60
CA LEU A 274 5.06 -26.69 10.70
C LEU A 274 3.63 -26.25 11.05
N ALA A 275 2.82 -27.10 11.69
CA ALA A 275 1.47 -26.73 12.12
C ALA A 275 1.49 -25.72 13.27
N GLU A 276 2.46 -25.79 14.15
CA GLU A 276 2.72 -24.77 15.17
C GLU A 276 3.23 -23.47 14.54
N ALA A 277 4.15 -23.57 13.56
CA ALA A 277 4.61 -22.41 12.80
C ALA A 277 3.44 -21.64 12.16
N ALA A 278 2.47 -22.34 11.54
CA ALA A 278 1.28 -21.71 10.98
C ALA A 278 0.42 -20.98 12.03
N LYS A 279 0.27 -21.55 13.24
CA LYS A 279 -0.46 -20.90 14.34
C LYS A 279 0.25 -19.63 14.81
N ILE A 280 1.58 -19.67 14.95
CA ILE A 280 2.39 -18.51 15.34
C ILE A 280 2.31 -17.45 14.25
N CYS A 281 2.46 -17.83 12.97
CA CYS A 281 2.31 -16.92 11.84
C CYS A 281 0.96 -16.20 11.85
N ASN A 282 -0.15 -16.92 11.98
CA ASN A 282 -1.48 -16.34 12.05
C ASN A 282 -1.69 -15.44 13.29
N TYR A 283 -0.97 -15.68 14.37
CA TYR A 283 -0.96 -14.80 15.54
C TYR A 283 -0.15 -13.52 15.28
N ILE A 284 1.04 -13.65 14.69
CA ILE A 284 1.90 -12.52 14.32
C ILE A 284 1.21 -11.68 13.24
N ALA A 285 0.61 -12.32 12.23
CA ALA A 285 0.03 -11.69 11.04
C ALA A 285 1.04 -10.75 10.36
N PRO A 286 2.19 -11.29 9.88
CA PRO A 286 3.32 -10.50 9.42
C PRO A 286 3.01 -9.72 8.14
N GLU A 287 3.78 -8.68 7.88
CA GLU A 287 3.81 -7.95 6.62
C GLU A 287 4.27 -8.87 5.48
N HIS A 288 5.50 -9.39 5.58
CA HIS A 288 6.07 -10.34 4.64
C HIS A 288 6.14 -11.73 5.28
N LEU A 289 5.63 -12.74 4.58
CA LEU A 289 5.74 -14.14 4.98
C LEU A 289 6.49 -14.92 3.91
N GLU A 290 7.66 -15.46 4.24
CA GLU A 290 8.37 -16.40 3.37
C GLU A 290 8.12 -17.85 3.80
N LEU A 291 7.73 -18.70 2.85
CA LEU A 291 7.55 -20.13 3.01
C LEU A 291 8.68 -20.87 2.32
N SER A 292 9.82 -20.99 2.99
CA SER A 292 11.03 -21.61 2.46
C SER A 292 11.03 -23.13 2.73
N MET A 293 10.20 -23.85 1.97
CA MET A 293 9.93 -25.27 2.14
C MET A 293 9.61 -26.00 0.84
N ASP A 294 9.50 -27.35 0.89
CA ASP A 294 9.27 -28.20 -0.29
C ASP A 294 7.88 -28.01 -0.90
N ASP A 295 6.83 -27.93 -0.09
CA ASP A 295 5.44 -27.74 -0.55
C ASP A 295 4.81 -26.47 0.05
N PRO A 296 5.23 -25.28 -0.41
CA PRO A 296 4.74 -24.02 0.11
C PRO A 296 3.28 -23.74 -0.27
N LEU A 297 2.82 -24.28 -1.41
CA LEU A 297 1.45 -24.05 -1.89
C LEU A 297 0.43 -24.75 -0.99
N ALA A 298 0.64 -26.03 -0.65
CA ALA A 298 -0.24 -26.75 0.28
C ALA A 298 -0.18 -26.12 1.68
N PHE A 299 1.01 -25.73 2.15
CA PHE A 299 1.16 -25.08 3.45
C PHE A 299 0.44 -23.72 3.52
N SER A 300 0.46 -22.94 2.44
CA SER A 300 -0.17 -21.61 2.39
C SER A 300 -1.66 -21.64 2.71
N LEU A 301 -2.36 -22.77 2.49
CA LEU A 301 -3.78 -22.94 2.84
C LEU A 301 -4.05 -22.88 4.35
N SER A 302 -3.02 -23.08 5.19
CA SER A 302 -3.09 -22.92 6.65
C SER A 302 -2.87 -21.47 7.12
N ILE A 303 -2.45 -20.58 6.23
CA ILE A 303 -2.18 -19.19 6.53
C ILE A 303 -3.42 -18.35 6.24
N LYS A 304 -3.83 -17.57 7.23
CA LYS A 304 -4.99 -16.67 7.13
C LYS A 304 -4.61 -15.20 7.14
N HIS A 305 -3.47 -14.89 7.74
CA HIS A 305 -3.07 -13.51 8.04
C HIS A 305 -1.61 -13.29 7.67
N ALA A 306 -1.38 -12.70 6.51
CA ALA A 306 -0.09 -12.19 6.05
C ALA A 306 -0.35 -11.07 5.05
N GLY A 307 0.52 -10.08 4.98
CA GLY A 307 0.44 -9.02 3.97
C GLY A 307 0.76 -9.58 2.58
N ALA A 308 1.89 -10.27 2.43
CA ALA A 308 2.26 -11.01 1.22
C ALA A 308 2.84 -12.37 1.60
N ILE A 309 2.67 -13.38 0.73
CA ILE A 309 3.18 -14.74 0.92
C ILE A 309 4.13 -15.08 -0.21
N PHE A 310 5.40 -15.25 0.12
CA PHE A 310 6.49 -15.62 -0.78
C PHE A 310 6.68 -17.12 -0.70
N MET A 311 6.43 -17.82 -1.80
CA MET A 311 6.32 -19.27 -1.80
C MET A 311 7.51 -19.95 -2.48
N GLY A 312 8.22 -20.79 -1.70
CA GLY A 312 9.34 -21.60 -2.18
C GLY A 312 10.71 -20.96 -1.98
N ARG A 313 11.74 -21.80 -1.95
CA ARG A 313 13.12 -21.43 -1.60
C ARG A 313 13.78 -20.39 -2.52
N ASN A 314 13.26 -20.26 -3.73
CA ASN A 314 13.79 -19.31 -4.73
C ASN A 314 13.05 -17.96 -4.72
N THR A 315 12.11 -17.76 -3.79
CA THR A 315 11.25 -16.58 -3.75
C THR A 315 11.57 -15.76 -2.50
N CYS A 316 12.58 -14.90 -2.60
CA CYS A 316 12.92 -13.95 -1.55
C CYS A 316 12.07 -12.68 -1.62
N GLU A 317 11.98 -11.96 -0.51
CA GLU A 317 11.26 -10.68 -0.36
C GLU A 317 11.64 -9.68 -1.46
N ALA A 318 12.94 -9.53 -1.74
CA ALA A 318 13.44 -8.57 -2.73
C ALA A 318 12.84 -8.77 -4.14
N LEU A 319 12.51 -9.98 -4.55
CA LEU A 319 11.83 -10.21 -5.84
C LEU A 319 10.44 -9.60 -5.85
N GLY A 320 9.68 -9.74 -4.77
CA GLY A 320 8.35 -9.14 -4.64
C GLY A 320 8.42 -7.64 -4.57
N ASP A 321 9.33 -7.12 -3.78
CA ASP A 321 9.46 -5.68 -3.53
C ASP A 321 9.85 -4.89 -4.78
N TYR A 322 10.64 -5.49 -5.67
CA TYR A 322 11.14 -4.76 -6.83
C TYR A 322 10.47 -5.12 -8.14
N CYS A 323 10.13 -6.38 -8.40
CA CYS A 323 9.82 -6.77 -9.77
C CYS A 323 8.85 -7.94 -9.97
N ALA A 324 8.41 -8.66 -8.96
CA ALA A 324 7.52 -9.81 -9.18
C ALA A 324 6.13 -9.42 -9.69
N GLY A 325 5.63 -8.24 -9.34
CA GLY A 325 4.36 -7.70 -9.79
C GLY A 325 3.35 -7.37 -8.69
N PRO A 326 3.16 -8.21 -7.64
CA PRO A 326 2.35 -7.84 -6.48
C PRO A 326 2.83 -6.57 -5.79
N ASN A 327 1.94 -5.91 -5.06
CA ASN A 327 2.23 -4.65 -4.38
C ASN A 327 3.01 -4.89 -3.07
N HIS A 328 4.04 -4.10 -2.83
CA HIS A 328 4.80 -4.12 -1.59
C HIS A 328 4.32 -3.10 -0.54
N VAL A 329 3.27 -2.32 -0.81
CA VAL A 329 2.63 -1.49 0.21
C VAL A 329 1.68 -2.38 0.99
N LEU A 330 2.17 -2.93 2.08
CA LEU A 330 1.59 -4.03 2.82
C LEU A 330 1.10 -3.61 4.22
N PRO A 331 0.11 -4.29 4.78
CA PRO A 331 -0.33 -4.08 6.14
C PRO A 331 0.73 -4.57 7.15
N THR A 332 1.17 -3.68 8.04
CA THR A 332 2.14 -3.93 9.11
C THR A 332 1.46 -4.03 10.47
N SER A 333 2.21 -4.33 11.53
CA SER A 333 1.74 -4.28 12.92
C SER A 333 0.46 -5.08 13.14
N ARG A 334 0.42 -6.30 12.61
CA ARG A 334 -0.71 -7.23 12.70
C ARG A 334 -1.99 -6.78 12.00
N THR A 335 -1.95 -5.74 11.18
CA THR A 335 -3.15 -5.27 10.46
C THR A 335 -3.53 -6.17 9.29
N ALA A 336 -2.65 -7.11 8.85
CA ALA A 336 -2.97 -8.15 7.88
C ALA A 336 -4.17 -9.05 8.29
N ARG A 337 -4.62 -8.96 9.55
CA ARG A 337 -5.85 -9.64 10.02
C ARG A 337 -7.14 -9.01 9.48
N PHE A 338 -7.10 -7.77 8.99
CA PHE A 338 -8.27 -7.02 8.52
C PHE A 338 -7.96 -6.02 7.38
N SER A 339 -6.71 -5.91 6.97
CA SER A 339 -6.27 -5.07 5.86
C SER A 339 -5.57 -5.93 4.81
N SER A 340 -5.54 -5.43 3.59
CA SER A 340 -4.91 -6.06 2.43
C SER A 340 -3.78 -5.20 1.89
N PRO A 341 -2.89 -5.76 1.02
CA PRO A 341 -1.98 -4.96 0.21
C PRO A 341 -2.72 -3.89 -0.57
N LEU A 342 -2.02 -2.78 -0.86
CA LEU A 342 -2.56 -1.77 -1.76
C LEU A 342 -2.86 -2.38 -3.14
N GLY A 343 -4.05 -2.13 -3.66
CA GLY A 343 -4.48 -2.69 -4.93
C GLY A 343 -5.36 -1.73 -5.72
N VAL A 344 -5.80 -2.14 -6.89
CA VAL A 344 -6.67 -1.36 -7.78
C VAL A 344 -7.97 -0.97 -7.09
N TYR A 345 -8.53 -1.85 -6.27
CA TYR A 345 -9.77 -1.60 -5.51
C TYR A 345 -9.64 -0.50 -4.45
N ASP A 346 -8.43 -0.11 -4.04
CA ASP A 346 -8.20 1.05 -3.17
C ASP A 346 -8.41 2.38 -3.88
N PHE A 347 -8.37 2.38 -5.21
CA PHE A 347 -8.57 3.53 -6.09
C PHE A 347 -9.91 3.50 -6.81
N GLN A 348 -10.75 2.49 -6.54
CA GLN A 348 -12.09 2.35 -7.05
C GLN A 348 -13.11 2.46 -5.91
N LYS A 349 -14.23 3.10 -6.18
CA LYS A 349 -15.39 3.16 -5.28
C LYS A 349 -16.60 2.54 -5.94
N ARG A 350 -17.51 2.07 -5.12
CA ARG A 350 -18.71 1.34 -5.53
C ARG A 350 -19.95 2.08 -5.06
N SER A 351 -20.90 2.31 -5.97
CA SER A 351 -22.20 2.89 -5.65
C SER A 351 -23.29 1.90 -6.00
N SER A 352 -24.27 1.71 -5.11
CA SER A 352 -25.42 0.87 -5.38
C SER A 352 -26.32 1.55 -6.44
N LEU A 353 -26.79 0.76 -7.40
CA LEU A 353 -27.80 1.14 -8.37
C LEU A 353 -29.11 0.46 -7.98
N ILE A 354 -30.15 1.26 -7.78
CA ILE A 354 -31.47 0.78 -7.39
C ILE A 354 -32.51 1.50 -8.27
N MET A 355 -33.20 0.74 -9.12
CA MET A 355 -34.30 1.24 -9.93
C MET A 355 -35.49 0.29 -9.76
N VAL A 356 -36.37 0.65 -8.84
CA VAL A 356 -37.57 -0.16 -8.55
C VAL A 356 -38.61 0.09 -9.64
N SER A 357 -39.12 -0.98 -10.23
CA SER A 357 -40.22 -0.92 -11.21
C SER A 357 -41.55 -0.50 -10.56
N GLU A 358 -42.53 -0.16 -11.38
CA GLU A 358 -43.89 0.13 -10.87
C GLU A 358 -44.49 -1.10 -10.15
N ALA A 359 -44.27 -2.29 -10.70
CA ALA A 359 -44.74 -3.54 -10.08
C ALA A 359 -44.02 -3.84 -8.77
N GLY A 360 -42.69 -3.71 -8.75
CA GLY A 360 -41.85 -3.86 -7.56
C GLY A 360 -42.24 -2.88 -6.44
N ALA A 361 -42.58 -1.64 -6.79
CA ALA A 361 -43.01 -0.64 -5.82
C ALA A 361 -44.29 -1.05 -5.07
N GLN A 362 -45.21 -1.81 -5.71
CA GLN A 362 -46.43 -2.29 -5.04
C GLN A 362 -46.14 -3.33 -3.95
N THR A 363 -45.10 -4.13 -4.12
CA THR A 363 -44.68 -5.14 -3.16
C THR A 363 -43.72 -4.55 -2.12
N LEU A 364 -42.63 -3.97 -2.56
CA LEU A 364 -41.58 -3.41 -1.69
C LEU A 364 -42.05 -2.20 -0.89
N GLY A 365 -42.95 -1.38 -1.45
CA GLY A 365 -43.49 -0.22 -0.77
C GLY A 365 -44.29 -0.57 0.49
N LYS A 366 -45.05 -1.69 0.48
CA LYS A 366 -45.75 -2.18 1.68
C LYS A 366 -44.76 -2.66 2.74
N VAL A 367 -43.72 -3.38 2.33
CA VAL A 367 -42.69 -3.89 3.23
C VAL A 367 -41.91 -2.72 3.85
N ALA A 368 -41.50 -1.76 3.03
CA ALA A 368 -40.77 -0.58 3.50
C ALA A 368 -41.61 0.26 4.48
N ALA A 369 -42.89 0.48 4.19
CA ALA A 369 -43.79 1.24 5.05
C ALA A 369 -43.98 0.54 6.43
N THR A 370 -44.20 -0.79 6.42
CA THR A 370 -44.33 -1.55 7.65
C THR A 370 -43.10 -1.46 8.54
N LEU A 371 -41.90 -1.64 7.95
CA LEU A 371 -40.64 -1.56 8.71
C LEU A 371 -40.39 -0.15 9.22
N ALA A 372 -40.61 0.87 8.39
CA ALA A 372 -40.40 2.26 8.77
C ALA A 372 -41.33 2.72 9.90
N TYR A 373 -42.59 2.24 9.93
CA TYR A 373 -43.49 2.50 11.06
C TYR A 373 -43.01 1.78 12.32
N GLY A 374 -42.49 0.57 12.20
CA GLY A 374 -41.87 -0.16 13.32
C GLY A 374 -40.67 0.55 13.94
N GLU A 375 -39.93 1.29 13.13
CA GLU A 375 -38.80 2.15 13.56
C GLU A 375 -39.25 3.55 14.04
N GLY A 376 -40.55 3.89 13.93
CA GLY A 376 -41.07 5.22 14.25
C GLY A 376 -40.74 6.28 13.21
N LEU A 377 -40.34 5.90 11.98
CA LEU A 377 -39.93 6.79 10.89
C LEU A 377 -41.08 7.04 9.91
N GLN A 378 -42.09 7.80 10.33
CA GLN A 378 -43.30 8.06 9.54
C GLN A 378 -43.05 8.64 8.15
N ALA A 379 -42.08 9.54 7.99
CA ALA A 379 -41.80 10.13 6.67
C ALA A 379 -41.26 9.09 5.67
N HIS A 380 -40.46 8.13 6.12
CA HIS A 380 -40.01 7.00 5.31
C HIS A 380 -41.19 6.10 4.93
N ALA A 381 -42.05 5.74 5.89
CA ALA A 381 -43.24 4.95 5.61
C ALA A 381 -44.14 5.60 4.56
N ARG A 382 -44.50 6.86 4.77
CA ARG A 382 -45.35 7.60 3.82
C ARG A 382 -44.70 7.82 2.46
N SER A 383 -43.36 7.98 2.39
CA SER A 383 -42.66 8.06 1.12
C SER A 383 -42.83 6.79 0.29
N ALA A 384 -42.82 5.62 0.92
CA ALA A 384 -43.09 4.35 0.26
C ALA A 384 -44.59 4.21 -0.14
N GLU A 385 -45.49 4.54 0.79
CA GLU A 385 -46.94 4.46 0.58
C GLU A 385 -47.44 5.31 -0.58
N PHE A 386 -46.91 6.53 -0.80
CA PHE A 386 -47.28 7.39 -1.91
C PHE A 386 -46.96 6.81 -3.28
N ARG A 387 -46.19 5.76 -3.37
CA ARG A 387 -45.88 5.01 -4.60
C ARG A 387 -46.78 3.78 -4.77
N LEU A 388 -47.64 3.48 -3.80
CA LEU A 388 -48.63 2.42 -3.89
C LEU A 388 -49.83 2.93 -4.67
N LYS A 389 -50.40 2.09 -5.53
CA LYS A 389 -51.70 2.38 -6.15
C LYS A 389 -52.78 2.41 -5.09
N PRO A 390 -53.75 3.33 -5.17
CA PRO A 390 -54.93 3.28 -4.30
C PRO A 390 -55.62 1.94 -4.45
N ASN A 391 -56.00 1.34 -3.32
CA ASN A 391 -56.85 0.14 -3.36
C ASN A 391 -58.16 0.55 -4.07
N LYS A 392 -58.43 -0.11 -5.22
CA LYS A 392 -59.71 0.07 -5.91
C LYS A 392 -60.85 -0.52 -5.08
#